data_a4fcbef018ea5ba95c16b66abdc29df3
#
_entry.id   a4fcbef018ea5ba95c16b66abdc29df3
#
_cell.length_a   1.000
_cell.length_b   1.000
_cell.length_c   1.000
_cell.angle_alpha   90.00
_cell.angle_beta   90.00
_cell.angle_gamma   90.00
#
_symmetry.space_group_name_H-M   'P 1'
#
loop_
_entity.id
_entity.type
_entity.pdbx_description
1 polymer ?
#
loop_
_entity_poly.entity_id
_entity_poly.type
_entity_poly.pdbx_seq_one_letter_code
_entity_poly.pdbx_strand_id
1 'polypeptide(L)'
;MKLTQFYEVMDSESDIVWGGESAYEAVEWYNRTPNAKVQVSVWNTESEDDYRLVDSPIEVTQLIRATILCTQSFGGRKFRVVK
;
A
#
# COMPACT_ATOMS: atom_id res chain seq x y z
N MET A 1 -8.65 19.46 -8.99
CA MET A 1 -8.90 18.04 -8.77
C MET A 1 -8.01 17.53 -7.64
N LYS A 2 -8.59 16.83 -6.68
CA LYS A 2 -7.83 16.31 -5.56
C LYS A 2 -7.69 14.79 -5.73
N LEU A 3 -6.46 14.32 -5.86
CA LEU A 3 -6.19 12.91 -6.03
C LEU A 3 -5.63 12.34 -4.74
N THR A 4 -6.16 11.19 -4.33
CA THR A 4 -5.73 10.52 -3.11
C THR A 4 -5.42 9.08 -3.44
N GLN A 5 -4.29 8.59 -2.94
CA GLN A 5 -3.90 7.20 -3.10
C GLN A 5 -4.35 6.41 -1.88
N PHE A 6 -4.99 5.28 -2.13
CA PHE A 6 -5.37 4.36 -1.07
C PHE A 6 -4.65 3.04 -1.29
N TYR A 7 -4.12 2.50 -0.21
CA TYR A 7 -3.47 1.19 -0.22
C TYR A 7 -4.39 0.17 0.42
N GLU A 8 -4.38 -1.03 -0.12
CA GLU A 8 -5.13 -2.13 0.46
C GLU A 8 -4.22 -3.33 0.57
N VAL A 9 -4.19 -3.93 1.75
CA VAL A 9 -3.42 -5.14 1.99
C VAL A 9 -4.41 -6.29 2.08
N MET A 10 -4.15 -7.33 1.31
CA MET A 10 -5.03 -8.49 1.23
C MET A 10 -4.28 -9.74 1.65
N ASP A 11 -5.02 -10.69 2.20
CA ASP A 11 -4.44 -11.98 2.56
C ASP A 11 -4.41 -12.91 1.35
N SER A 12 -4.04 -14.16 1.57
CA SER A 12 -3.90 -15.13 0.49
C SER A 12 -5.24 -15.46 -0.19
N GLU A 13 -6.33 -15.15 0.46
CA GLU A 13 -7.67 -15.38 -0.11
C GLU A 13 -8.24 -14.13 -0.73
N SER A 14 -7.44 -13.08 -0.83
CA SER A 14 -7.83 -11.80 -1.40
C SER A 14 -8.82 -11.02 -0.53
N ASP A 15 -8.90 -11.38 0.73
CA ASP A 15 -9.70 -10.59 1.67
C ASP A 15 -8.88 -9.41 2.16
N ILE A 16 -9.50 -8.24 2.18
CA ILE A 16 -8.81 -7.03 2.60
C ILE A 16 -8.67 -7.04 4.12
N VAL A 17 -7.43 -7.00 4.60
CA VAL A 17 -7.17 -6.98 6.04
C VAL A 17 -6.89 -5.57 6.53
N TRP A 18 -6.56 -4.65 5.63
CA TRP A 18 -6.32 -3.26 6.00
C TRP A 18 -6.43 -2.38 4.76
N GLY A 19 -6.92 -1.18 4.95
CA GLY A 19 -6.97 -0.18 3.89
C GLY A 19 -6.77 1.20 4.45
N GLY A 20 -6.07 2.05 3.72
CA GLY A 20 -5.83 3.42 4.15
C GLY A 20 -4.87 4.14 3.23
N GLU A 21 -4.49 5.34 3.64
CA GLU A 21 -3.65 6.20 2.81
C GLU A 21 -2.17 6.09 3.14
N SER A 22 -1.81 5.44 4.23
CA SER A 22 -0.42 5.40 4.68
C SER A 22 0.34 4.24 4.07
N ALA A 23 1.33 4.55 3.24
CA ALA A 23 2.20 3.52 2.68
C ALA A 23 2.97 2.81 3.77
N TYR A 24 3.32 3.54 4.82
CA TYR A 24 4.07 2.98 5.93
C TYR A 24 3.26 1.91 6.65
N GLU A 25 2.00 2.19 6.94
CA GLU A 25 1.13 1.22 7.59
C GLU A 25 0.84 0.04 6.67
N ALA A 26 0.77 0.27 5.37
CA ALA A 26 0.60 -0.82 4.43
C ALA A 26 1.76 -1.81 4.52
N VAL A 27 2.98 -1.29 4.66
CA VAL A 27 4.15 -2.14 4.82
C VAL A 27 4.07 -2.95 6.11
N GLU A 28 3.63 -2.32 7.19
CA GLU A 28 3.49 -3.03 8.46
C GLU A 28 2.48 -4.16 8.36
N TRP A 29 1.35 -3.91 7.75
CA TRP A 29 0.33 -4.93 7.59
C TRP A 29 0.78 -6.03 6.64
N TYR A 30 1.51 -5.65 5.60
CA TYR A 30 2.07 -6.64 4.69
C TYR A 30 2.98 -7.60 5.45
N ASN A 31 3.81 -7.08 6.35
CA ASN A 31 4.74 -7.91 7.11
C ASN A 31 4.03 -8.86 8.08
N ARG A 32 2.85 -8.49 8.53
CA ARG A 32 2.08 -9.30 9.49
C ARG A 32 1.20 -10.34 8.81
N THR A 33 0.99 -10.20 7.52
CA THR A 33 0.00 -11.03 6.82
C THR A 33 0.72 -12.03 5.94
N PRO A 34 0.59 -13.34 6.21
CA PRO A 34 1.23 -14.36 5.37
C PRO A 34 0.72 -14.31 3.95
N ASN A 35 1.64 -14.36 3.01
CA ASN A 35 1.32 -14.36 1.59
C ASN A 35 0.45 -13.18 1.17
N ALA A 36 0.74 -12.03 1.74
CA ALA A 36 -0.05 -10.84 1.49
C ALA A 36 0.18 -10.27 0.11
N LYS A 37 -0.83 -9.58 -0.37
CA LYS A 37 -0.75 -8.79 -1.59
C LYS A 37 -1.11 -7.36 -1.24
N VAL A 38 -0.50 -6.42 -1.95
CA VAL A 38 -0.80 -5.01 -1.74
C VAL A 38 -1.19 -4.41 -3.08
N GLN A 39 -2.26 -3.63 -3.06
CA GLN A 39 -2.63 -2.87 -4.25
C GLN A 39 -2.84 -1.42 -3.89
N VAL A 40 -2.70 -0.55 -4.86
CA VAL A 40 -2.92 0.87 -4.69
C VAL A 40 -3.96 1.33 -5.70
N SER A 41 -4.83 2.20 -5.26
CA SER A 41 -5.82 2.82 -6.15
C SER A 41 -5.77 4.33 -5.94
N VAL A 42 -6.08 5.05 -7.00
CA VAL A 42 -6.08 6.51 -6.97
C VAL A 42 -7.52 6.97 -7.17
N TRP A 43 -7.96 7.82 -6.27
CA TRP A 43 -9.32 8.30 -6.25
C TRP A 43 -9.35 9.81 -6.38
N ASN A 44 -10.36 10.30 -7.05
CA ASN A 44 -10.68 11.72 -7.02
C ASN A 44 -11.56 11.96 -5.81
N THR A 45 -11.01 12.63 -4.80
CA THR A 45 -11.70 12.85 -3.53
C THR A 45 -12.12 14.31 -3.37
N GLU A 46 -12.21 15.05 -4.44
CA GLU A 46 -12.59 16.45 -4.39
C GLU A 46 -13.99 16.62 -3.81
N SER A 47 -14.91 15.75 -4.18
CA SER A 47 -16.25 15.76 -3.63
C SER A 47 -16.33 14.77 -2.50
N GLU A 48 -16.60 15.23 -1.29
CA GLU A 48 -16.65 14.35 -0.12
C GLU A 48 -17.76 13.31 -0.22
N ASP A 49 -18.79 13.62 -0.99
CA ASP A 49 -19.94 12.72 -1.11
C ASP A 49 -19.80 11.72 -2.25
N ASP A 50 -18.80 11.88 -3.09
CA ASP A 50 -18.72 11.07 -4.30
C ASP A 50 -17.27 10.86 -4.71
N TYR A 51 -16.61 9.94 -4.02
CA TYR A 51 -15.25 9.57 -4.39
C TYR A 51 -15.31 8.72 -5.65
N ARG A 52 -14.46 9.03 -6.61
CA ARG A 52 -14.45 8.33 -7.89
C ARG A 52 -13.08 7.74 -8.16
N LEU A 53 -13.09 6.48 -8.52
CA LEU A 53 -11.87 5.78 -8.89
C LEU A 53 -11.37 6.37 -10.22
N VAL A 54 -10.13 6.81 -10.22
CA VAL A 54 -9.54 7.44 -11.41
C VAL A 54 -9.06 6.38 -12.38
N ASP A 55 -8.52 5.29 -11.86
CA ASP A 55 -7.97 4.24 -12.70
C ASP A 55 -8.07 2.92 -11.97
N SER A 56 -7.87 1.83 -12.69
CA SER A 56 -7.94 0.51 -12.09
C SER A 56 -6.86 0.36 -11.02
N PRO A 57 -7.16 -0.34 -9.92
CA PRO A 57 -6.14 -0.61 -8.91
C PRO A 57 -4.95 -1.35 -9.50
N ILE A 58 -3.76 -1.05 -8.98
CA ILE A 58 -2.52 -1.64 -9.45
C ILE A 58 -1.90 -2.42 -8.32
N GLU A 59 -1.54 -3.66 -8.57
CA GLU A 59 -0.86 -4.46 -7.57
C GLU A 59 0.57 -4.00 -7.43
N VAL A 60 1.00 -3.72 -6.19
CA VAL A 60 2.34 -3.21 -5.92
C VAL A 60 3.11 -4.10 -4.95
N THR A 61 2.70 -5.35 -4.82
CA THR A 61 3.33 -6.29 -3.88
C THR A 61 4.82 -6.38 -4.07
N GLN A 62 5.28 -6.50 -5.31
CA GLN A 62 6.71 -6.64 -5.59
C GLN A 62 7.47 -5.38 -5.20
N LEU A 63 6.87 -4.24 -5.37
CA LEU A 63 7.46 -2.97 -5.01
C LEU A 63 7.65 -2.88 -3.49
N ILE A 64 6.65 -3.30 -2.74
CA ILE A 64 6.73 -3.32 -1.29
C ILE A 64 7.83 -4.27 -0.83
N ARG A 65 7.88 -5.46 -1.40
CA ARG A 65 8.91 -6.44 -1.05
C ARG A 65 10.29 -5.91 -1.36
N ALA A 66 10.48 -5.28 -2.50
CA ALA A 66 11.76 -4.72 -2.89
C ALA A 66 12.20 -3.64 -1.92
N THR A 67 11.27 -2.81 -1.49
CA THR A 67 11.55 -1.75 -0.52
C THR A 67 12.02 -2.33 0.81
N ILE A 68 11.34 -3.36 1.29
CA ILE A 68 11.71 -4.01 2.54
C ILE A 68 13.09 -4.63 2.44
N LEU A 69 13.35 -5.36 1.37
CA LEU A 69 14.64 -6.01 1.18
C LEU A 69 15.77 -4.99 1.09
N CYS A 70 15.52 -3.89 0.41
CA CYS A 70 16.52 -2.85 0.28
C CYS A 70 16.85 -2.25 1.65
N THR A 71 15.83 -2.04 2.46
CA THR A 71 16.02 -1.52 3.81
C THR A 71 16.83 -2.48 4.66
N GLN A 72 16.53 -3.77 4.57
CA GLN A 72 17.25 -4.78 5.34
C GLN A 72 18.70 -4.89 4.89
N SER A 73 18.97 -4.72 3.62
CA SER A 73 20.33 -4.85 3.12
C SER A 73 21.22 -3.69 3.56
N PHE A 74 20.65 -2.65 4.13
CA PHE A 74 21.43 -1.58 4.71
C PHE A 74 21.68 -1.79 6.20
N GLY A 75 21.79 -3.03 6.61
CA GLY A 75 22.24 -3.34 7.95
C GLY A 75 21.19 -3.18 9.02
N GLY A 76 19.97 -3.36 8.68
CA GLY A 76 18.91 -3.29 9.66
C GLY A 76 18.64 -1.90 10.17
N ARG A 77 19.05 -0.91 9.44
CA ARG A 77 18.71 0.44 9.82
C ARG A 77 17.22 0.57 9.84
N LYS A 78 16.78 1.43 10.74
CA LYS A 78 15.39 1.71 10.82
C LYS A 78 14.87 2.06 9.44
N PHE A 79 13.77 1.45 9.10
CA PHE A 79 13.15 1.68 7.82
C PHE A 79 12.89 3.17 7.63
N ARG A 80 13.40 3.69 6.56
CA ARG A 80 13.14 5.05 6.21
C ARG A 80 12.32 5.04 4.98
N VAL A 81 11.20 5.65 5.05
CA VAL A 81 10.46 5.87 3.84
C VAL A 81 11.29 6.80 3.01
N VAL A 82 11.80 6.28 1.95
CA VAL A 82 12.52 7.12 1.03
C VAL A 82 11.49 7.91 0.28
N LYS A 83 11.53 9.17 0.47
CA LYS A 83 10.53 10.00 -0.17
C LYS A 83 10.85 10.16 -1.61
#